data_f5bc24e5f990c9fc6020ad819ad7ea60
#
_entry.id   f5bc24e5f990c9fc6020ad819ad7ea60
#
_cell.length_a   1.000
_cell.length_b   1.000
_cell.length_c   1.000
_cell.angle_alpha   90.00
_cell.angle_beta   90.00
_cell.angle_gamma   90.00
#
_symmetry.space_group_name_H-M   'P 1'
#
loop_
_entity.id
_entity.type
_entity.pdbx_description
1 polymer ?
#
loop_
_entity_poly.entity_id
_entity_poly.type
_entity_poly.pdbx_seq_one_letter_code
_entity_poly.pdbx_strand_id
1 'polypeptide(L)' 'MAISSKVKALLNLTGKDNAGLAAYLGISKQALSNKFYRDSVSGEDLIKVSEYTGCPLAFLSGDGTQIILDREEKK' A
#
# COMPACT_ATOMS: atom_id res chain seq x y z
N MET A 1 7.87 13.60 -3.80
CA MET A 1 8.00 12.17 -3.46
C MET A 1 6.84 11.40 -4.04
N ALA A 2 7.12 10.32 -4.73
CA ALA A 2 6.07 9.53 -5.33
C ALA A 2 5.65 8.42 -4.37
N ILE A 3 4.38 8.35 -4.05
CA ILE A 3 3.85 7.28 -3.21
C ILE A 3 4.03 5.94 -3.90
N SER A 4 3.86 5.93 -5.23
CA SER A 4 3.97 4.68 -6.00
C SER A 4 5.34 4.04 -5.85
N SER A 5 6.41 4.84 -5.85
CA SER A 5 7.74 4.26 -5.72
C SER A 5 7.95 3.67 -4.34
N LYS A 6 7.31 4.23 -3.31
CA LYS A 6 7.38 3.67 -1.97
C LYS A 6 6.63 2.35 -1.88
N VAL A 7 5.48 2.25 -2.55
CA VAL A 7 4.73 1.01 -2.59
C VAL A 7 5.54 -0.06 -3.32
N LYS A 8 6.15 0.29 -4.44
CA LYS A 8 6.99 -0.66 -5.19
C LYS A 8 8.17 -1.14 -4.36
N ALA A 9 8.79 -0.23 -3.62
CA ALA A 9 9.90 -0.60 -2.76
C ALA A 9 9.45 -1.59 -1.68
N LEU A 10 8.27 -1.37 -1.11
CA LEU A 10 7.75 -2.26 -0.09
C LEU A 10 7.44 -3.64 -0.67
N LEU A 11 6.83 -3.69 -1.86
CA LEU A 11 6.57 -4.96 -2.51
C LEU A 11 7.86 -5.72 -2.74
N ASN A 12 8.88 -5.03 -3.22
CA ASN A 12 10.17 -5.64 -3.48
C ASN A 12 10.79 -6.17 -2.19
N LEU A 13 10.72 -5.38 -1.13
CA LEU A 13 11.28 -5.75 0.16
C LEU A 13 10.62 -7.00 0.72
N THR A 14 9.31 -7.15 0.50
CA THR A 14 8.55 -8.25 1.06
C THR A 14 8.45 -9.45 0.13
N GLY A 15 9.09 -9.38 -1.05
CA GLY A 15 9.04 -10.47 -2.01
C GLY A 15 7.71 -10.63 -2.71
N LYS A 16 6.89 -9.58 -2.71
CA LYS A 16 5.60 -9.59 -3.40
C LYS A 16 5.74 -8.94 -4.77
N ASP A 17 4.74 -9.14 -5.63
CA ASP A 17 4.81 -8.56 -6.96
C ASP A 17 3.53 -7.80 -7.29
N ASN A 18 3.58 -7.10 -8.42
CA ASN A 18 2.46 -6.27 -8.84
C ASN A 18 1.23 -7.10 -9.19
N ALA A 19 1.45 -8.28 -9.77
CA ALA A 19 0.33 -9.13 -10.15
C ALA A 19 -0.47 -9.57 -8.94
N GLY A 20 0.22 -9.97 -7.88
CA GLY A 20 -0.44 -10.34 -6.63
C GLY A 20 -1.16 -9.19 -5.99
N LEU A 21 -0.55 -8.01 -6.00
CA LEU A 21 -1.19 -6.83 -5.43
C LEU A 21 -2.45 -6.46 -6.22
N ALA A 22 -2.38 -6.51 -7.55
CA ALA A 22 -3.55 -6.21 -8.38
C ALA A 22 -4.70 -7.16 -8.05
N ALA A 23 -4.39 -8.45 -7.89
CA ALA A 23 -5.41 -9.43 -7.52
C ALA A 23 -6.00 -9.12 -6.16
N TYR A 24 -5.17 -8.74 -5.21
CA TYR A 24 -5.65 -8.39 -3.87
C TYR A 24 -6.56 -7.17 -3.91
N LEU A 25 -6.23 -6.20 -4.75
CA LEU A 25 -7.02 -4.99 -4.89
C LEU A 25 -8.29 -5.23 -5.71
N GLY A 26 -8.37 -6.34 -6.41
CA GLY A 26 -9.52 -6.63 -7.26
C GLY A 26 -9.50 -5.87 -8.58
N ILE A 27 -8.33 -5.54 -9.08
CA ILE A 27 -8.18 -4.81 -10.34
C ILE A 27 -7.20 -5.55 -11.24
N SER A 28 -7.14 -5.16 -12.51
CA SER A 28 -6.22 -5.77 -13.44
C SER A 28 -4.81 -5.23 -13.22
N LYS A 29 -3.82 -5.97 -13.72
CA LYS A 29 -2.44 -5.48 -13.70
C LYS A 29 -2.31 -4.15 -14.43
N GLN A 30 -3.03 -4.00 -15.53
CA GLN A 30 -2.98 -2.75 -16.29
C GLN A 30 -3.52 -1.60 -15.47
N ALA A 31 -4.62 -1.82 -14.76
CA ALA A 31 -5.20 -0.78 -13.91
C ALA A 31 -4.22 -0.39 -12.80
N LEU A 32 -3.54 -1.37 -12.22
CA LEU A 32 -2.55 -1.07 -11.19
C LEU A 32 -1.38 -0.29 -11.76
N SER A 33 -0.90 -0.68 -12.94
CA SER A 33 0.18 0.06 -13.61
C SER A 33 -0.23 1.51 -13.84
N ASN A 34 -1.47 1.74 -14.23
CA ASN A 34 -1.96 3.10 -14.45
C ASN A 34 -2.00 3.89 -13.15
N LYS A 35 -2.41 3.25 -12.05
CA LYS A 35 -2.38 3.92 -10.75
C LYS A 35 -0.97 4.34 -10.39
N PHE A 36 -0.01 3.46 -10.60
CA PHE A 36 1.39 3.78 -10.31
C PHE A 36 1.91 4.89 -11.21
N TYR A 37 1.56 4.81 -12.49
CA TYR A 37 2.03 5.80 -13.45
C TYR A 37 1.52 7.20 -13.09
N ARG A 38 0.27 7.28 -12.68
CA ARG A 38 -0.34 8.55 -12.31
C ARG A 38 -0.10 8.93 -10.87
N ASP A 39 0.53 8.04 -10.11
CA ASP A 39 0.75 8.23 -8.67
C ASP A 39 -0.58 8.51 -7.97
N SER A 40 -1.61 7.74 -8.35
CA SER A 40 -2.97 7.96 -7.85
C SER A 40 -3.38 6.87 -6.85
N VAL A 41 -2.45 6.44 -6.03
CA VAL A 41 -2.72 5.46 -4.97
C VAL A 41 -3.46 6.16 -3.84
N SER A 42 -4.66 5.67 -3.53
CA SER A 42 -5.48 6.28 -2.48
C SER A 42 -5.09 5.76 -1.10
N GLY A 43 -5.64 6.39 -0.06
CA GLY A 43 -5.44 5.89 1.30
C GLY A 43 -5.97 4.49 1.48
N GLU A 44 -7.14 4.21 0.88
CA GLU A 44 -7.71 2.86 0.93
C GLU A 44 -6.77 1.85 0.26
N ASP A 45 -6.18 2.23 -0.86
CA ASP A 45 -5.21 1.38 -1.55
C ASP A 45 -4.01 1.09 -0.66
N LEU A 46 -3.53 2.11 0.06
CA LEU A 46 -2.38 1.94 0.95
C LEU A 46 -2.69 0.99 2.09
N ILE A 47 -3.91 1.07 2.63
CA ILE A 47 -4.31 0.13 3.68
C ILE A 47 -4.31 -1.29 3.14
N LYS A 48 -4.82 -1.48 1.92
CA LYS A 48 -4.81 -2.80 1.31
C LYS A 48 -3.40 -3.31 1.04
N VAL A 49 -2.49 -2.40 0.66
CA VAL A 49 -1.09 -2.78 0.48
C VAL A 49 -0.51 -3.26 1.81
N SER A 50 -0.82 -2.57 2.90
CA SER A 50 -0.31 -2.98 4.20
C SER A 50 -0.84 -4.36 4.58
N GLU A 51 -2.12 -4.62 4.32
CA GLU A 51 -2.70 -5.93 4.58
C GLU A 51 -2.05 -7.02 3.75
N TYR A 52 -1.82 -6.72 2.47
CA TYR A 52 -1.25 -7.70 1.55
C TYR A 52 0.19 -8.06 1.91
N THR A 53 0.97 -7.07 2.29
CA THR A 53 2.39 -7.28 2.59
C THR A 53 2.64 -7.66 4.04
N GLY A 54 1.64 -7.50 4.90
CA GLY A 54 1.82 -7.75 6.32
C GLY A 54 2.64 -6.69 7.03
N CYS A 55 2.87 -5.54 6.37
CA CYS A 55 3.64 -4.45 6.95
C CYS A 55 2.70 -3.34 7.37
N PRO A 56 2.70 -2.95 8.65
CA PRO A 56 1.79 -1.92 9.11
C PRO A 56 2.01 -0.59 8.39
N LEU A 57 0.93 0.10 8.11
CA LEU A 57 0.96 1.46 7.61
C LEU A 57 0.79 2.38 8.79
N ALA A 58 1.69 3.35 8.97
CA ALA A 58 1.65 4.16 10.17
C ALA A 58 2.23 5.54 9.92
N PHE A 59 1.76 6.51 10.70
CA PHE A 59 2.48 7.76 10.87
C PHE A 59 3.49 7.57 11.99
N LEU A 60 4.69 8.06 11.77
CA LEU A 60 5.75 8.02 12.78
C LEU A 60 6.03 9.46 13.19
N SER A 61 5.72 9.78 14.43
CA SER A 61 5.95 11.14 14.92
C SER A 61 7.40 11.34 15.28
N GLY A 62 7.78 12.61 15.50
CA GLY A 62 9.16 12.92 15.80
C GLY A 62 9.64 12.35 17.12
N ASP A 63 8.73 12.03 18.04
CA ASP A 63 9.11 11.47 19.35
C ASP A 63 9.07 9.94 19.35
N GLY A 64 8.87 9.33 18.19
CA GLY A 64 8.85 7.88 18.09
C GLY A 64 7.49 7.23 18.25
N THR A 65 6.46 8.00 18.51
CA THR A 65 5.10 7.47 18.60
C THR A 65 4.62 7.03 17.21
N GLN A 66 3.96 5.89 17.15
CA GLN A 66 3.40 5.37 15.91
C GLN A 66 1.90 5.36 15.99
N ILE A 67 1.25 5.84 14.92
CA ILE A 67 -0.21 5.77 14.78
C ILE A 67 -0.48 4.86 13.61
N ILE A 68 -0.99 3.66 13.90
CA ILE A 68 -1.21 2.66 12.88
C ILE A 68 -2.48 2.97 12.12
N LEU A 69 -2.38 2.93 10.80
CA LEU A 69 -3.53 3.10 9.92
C LEU A 69 -3.95 1.73 9.43
N ASP A 70 -5.12 1.30 9.83
CA ASP A 70 -5.61 0.02 9.39
C ASP A 70 -7.09 0.16 9.07
N ARG A 71 -7.65 -0.93 8.54
CA ARG A 71 -9.07 -0.95 8.24
C ARG A 71 -9.83 -0.91 9.55
N GLU A 72 -10.68 0.09 9.67
CA GLU A 72 -11.41 0.26 10.90
C GLU A 72 -12.46 -0.83 11.02
N GLU A 73 -12.48 -1.48 12.18
CA GLU A 73 -13.47 -2.49 12.46
C GLU A 73 -14.71 -1.84 13.02
N LYS A 74 -15.84 -2.18 12.44
CA LYS A 74 -17.12 -1.69 12.95
C LYS A 74 -17.66 -2.69 13.94
N LYS A 75 -17.98 -2.20 15.10
CA LYS A 75 -18.53 -3.06 16.14
C LYS A 75 -20.00 -3.13 16.07
#